data_f746b2409868684e35a7b3a52d1475d5
#
_entry.id   f746b2409868684e35a7b3a52d1475d5
#
_cell.length_a   1.000
_cell.length_b   1.000
_cell.length_c   1.000
_cell.angle_alpha   90.00
_cell.angle_beta   90.00
_cell.angle_gamma   90.00
#
_symmetry.space_group_name_H-M   'P 1'
#
loop_
_entity.id
_entity.type
_entity.pdbx_description
1 polymer ?
#
loop_
_entity_poly.entity_id
_entity_poly.type
_entity_poly.pdbx_seq_one_letter_code
_entity_poly.pdbx_strand_id
1 'polypeptide(L)'
;MRYRVPHDLLSRTFDQVRTCGAGRRECQVLWTSRWDAVADLDQLRHSRHRSYDGGLEVEDTWITEFWNELAREKRGVRVQVHTHPEDAFHSASDDTWPIVHVPGFLSLVIPQFGLGPIGLAGAYLTEIRSDGRWHEVTIEKHLEVLR
;
A
#
# COMPACT_ATOMS: atom_id res chain seq x y z
N MET A 1 -16.22 -2.08 -1.38
CA MET A 1 -15.81 -1.27 -2.53
C MET A 1 -14.71 -1.96 -3.29
N ARG A 2 -14.74 -1.89 -4.59
CA ARG A 2 -13.70 -2.42 -5.46
C ARG A 2 -12.99 -1.27 -6.16
N TYR A 3 -11.68 -1.16 -5.96
CA TYR A 3 -10.87 -0.10 -6.56
C TYR A 3 -10.34 -0.54 -7.92
N ARG A 4 -10.26 0.42 -8.83
CA ARG A 4 -9.62 0.22 -10.14
C ARG A 4 -8.16 0.63 -10.06
N VAL A 5 -7.27 -0.28 -10.45
CA VAL A 5 -5.82 -0.10 -10.40
C VAL A 5 -5.30 -0.04 -11.84
N PRO A 6 -4.99 1.15 -12.36
CA PRO A 6 -4.41 1.24 -13.71
C PRO A 6 -3.11 0.45 -13.80
N HIS A 7 -2.87 -0.20 -14.93
CA HIS A 7 -1.65 -0.96 -15.16
C HIS A 7 -0.42 -0.08 -14.95
N ASP A 8 -0.47 1.17 -15.40
CA ASP A 8 0.61 2.13 -15.20
C ASP A 8 0.92 2.37 -13.71
N LEU A 9 -0.11 2.48 -12.87
CA LEU A 9 0.09 2.64 -11.43
C LEU A 9 0.80 1.42 -10.83
N LEU A 10 0.41 0.23 -11.26
CA LEU A 10 1.03 -1.00 -10.79
C LEU A 10 2.49 -1.09 -11.25
N SER A 11 2.78 -0.77 -12.51
CA SER A 11 4.15 -0.74 -13.04
C SER A 11 5.04 0.22 -12.28
N ARG A 12 4.56 1.43 -12.04
CA ARG A 12 5.30 2.45 -11.28
C ARG A 12 5.52 2.01 -9.83
N THR A 13 4.56 1.30 -9.26
CA THR A 13 4.69 0.75 -7.91
C THR A 13 5.86 -0.23 -7.84
N PHE A 14 5.92 -1.17 -8.77
CA PHE A 14 7.00 -2.15 -8.80
C PHE A 14 8.36 -1.49 -9.03
N ASP A 15 8.45 -0.52 -9.95
CA ASP A 15 9.68 0.24 -10.18
C ASP A 15 10.14 0.95 -8.89
N GLN A 16 9.20 1.57 -8.18
CA GLN A 16 9.50 2.33 -6.97
C GLN A 16 10.01 1.41 -5.85
N VAL A 17 9.32 0.29 -5.60
CA VAL A 17 9.72 -0.61 -4.50
C VAL A 17 11.04 -1.31 -4.81
N ARG A 18 11.33 -1.61 -6.08
CA ARG A 18 12.61 -2.17 -6.50
C ARG A 18 13.76 -1.19 -6.30
N THR A 19 13.53 0.09 -6.61
CA THR A 19 14.53 1.14 -6.43
C THR A 19 14.76 1.43 -4.94
N CYS A 20 13.70 1.60 -4.19
CA CYS A 20 13.74 1.90 -2.76
C CYS A 20 14.38 0.76 -1.96
N GLY A 21 13.92 -0.46 -2.19
CA GLY A 21 14.37 -1.63 -1.42
C GLY A 21 15.67 -2.22 -1.91
N ALA A 22 16.02 -2.01 -3.18
CA ALA A 22 17.21 -2.55 -3.82
C ALA A 22 17.35 -4.08 -3.65
N GLY A 23 16.23 -4.80 -3.56
CA GLY A 23 16.20 -6.26 -3.36
C GLY A 23 16.65 -6.70 -1.97
N ARG A 24 16.75 -5.79 -1.00
CA ARG A 24 17.29 -6.08 0.33
C ARG A 24 16.49 -5.51 1.50
N ARG A 25 15.59 -4.56 1.22
CA ARG A 25 14.84 -3.85 2.25
C ARG A 25 13.37 -3.76 1.89
N GLU A 26 12.53 -3.70 2.90
CA GLU A 26 11.12 -3.42 2.72
C GLU A 26 10.94 -1.96 2.28
N CYS A 27 9.99 -1.74 1.40
CA CYS A 27 9.62 -0.42 0.92
C CYS A 27 8.11 -0.26 1.03
N GLN A 28 7.66 0.96 1.23
CA GLN A 28 6.23 1.27 1.30
C GLN A 28 5.88 2.40 0.35
N VAL A 29 4.77 2.22 -0.37
CA VAL A 29 4.14 3.27 -1.16
C VAL A 29 2.66 3.34 -0.79
N LEU A 30 2.02 4.42 -1.17
CA LEU A 30 0.61 4.66 -0.88
C LEU A 30 -0.11 4.98 -2.18
N TRP A 31 -1.26 4.36 -2.38
CA TRP A 31 -2.14 4.65 -3.50
C TRP A 31 -3.27 5.55 -3.04
N THR A 32 -3.48 6.63 -3.76
CA THR A 32 -4.52 7.61 -3.45
C THR A 32 -5.52 7.73 -4.59
N SER A 33 -6.68 8.28 -4.26
CA SER A 33 -7.68 8.66 -5.24
C SER A 33 -8.34 9.98 -4.82
N ARG A 34 -8.97 10.65 -5.77
CA ARG A 34 -9.68 11.90 -5.52
C ARG A 34 -10.97 11.65 -4.74
N TRP A 35 -11.41 12.63 -3.97
CA TRP A 35 -12.67 12.54 -3.23
C TRP A 35 -13.88 12.34 -4.16
N ASP A 36 -13.82 12.87 -5.38
CA ASP A 36 -14.90 12.77 -6.36
C ASP A 36 -14.77 11.56 -7.31
N ALA A 37 -13.76 10.72 -7.11
CA ALA A 37 -13.52 9.52 -7.90
C ALA A 37 -12.84 8.44 -7.04
N VAL A 38 -13.47 8.11 -5.92
CA VAL A 38 -12.90 7.27 -4.85
C VAL A 38 -12.37 5.93 -5.37
N ALA A 39 -13.09 5.27 -6.26
CA ALA A 39 -12.71 3.94 -6.76
C ALA A 39 -11.58 3.96 -7.79
N ASP A 40 -11.19 5.14 -8.27
CA ASP A 40 -10.17 5.27 -9.32
C ASP A 40 -8.81 5.64 -8.71
N LEU A 41 -8.03 4.64 -8.39
CA LEU A 41 -6.66 4.85 -7.88
C LEU A 41 -5.80 5.42 -9.00
N ASP A 42 -5.22 6.59 -8.79
CA ASP A 42 -4.51 7.29 -9.86
C ASP A 42 -3.18 7.92 -9.43
N GLN A 43 -2.83 7.85 -8.16
CA GLN A 43 -1.60 8.48 -7.69
C GLN A 43 -0.81 7.54 -6.79
N LEU A 44 0.49 7.48 -7.06
CA LEU A 44 1.49 6.81 -6.26
C LEU A 44 2.22 7.84 -5.39
N ARG A 45 2.30 7.59 -4.09
CA ARG A 45 3.09 8.40 -3.17
C ARG A 45 4.07 7.50 -2.43
N HIS A 46 5.34 7.84 -2.48
CA HIS A 46 6.37 7.12 -1.75
C HIS A 46 6.51 7.70 -0.34
N SER A 47 6.36 6.86 0.69
CA SER A 47 6.53 7.33 2.05
C SER A 47 8.01 7.56 2.36
N ARG A 48 8.29 8.54 3.22
CA ARG A 48 9.62 8.66 3.81
C ARG A 48 9.67 7.74 5.02
N HIS A 49 10.46 6.69 4.91
CA HIS A 49 10.50 5.65 5.92
C HIS A 49 11.92 5.14 6.13
N ARG A 50 12.14 4.46 7.25
CA ARG A 50 13.37 3.76 7.56
C ARG A 50 13.05 2.27 7.65
N SER A 51 13.83 1.45 6.94
CA SER A 51 13.71 -0.01 6.98
C SER A 51 14.67 -0.59 8.00
N TYR A 52 14.24 -1.66 8.66
CA TYR A 52 15.07 -2.43 9.59
C TYR A 52 14.71 -3.91 9.45
N ASP A 53 15.43 -4.79 10.14
CA ASP A 53 15.16 -6.23 10.08
C ASP A 53 13.74 -6.51 10.59
N GLY A 54 12.90 -7.05 9.69
CA GLY A 54 11.53 -7.42 10.04
C GLY A 54 10.50 -6.30 9.91
N GLY A 55 10.84 -5.14 9.33
CA GLY A 55 9.84 -4.11 9.16
C GLY A 55 10.35 -2.78 8.64
N LEU A 56 9.46 -1.79 8.70
CA LEU A 56 9.77 -0.40 8.37
C LEU A 56 8.95 0.55 9.26
N GLU A 57 9.46 1.77 9.40
CA GLU A 57 8.83 2.83 10.18
C GLU A 57 8.74 4.10 9.34
N VAL A 58 7.54 4.67 9.24
CA VAL A 58 7.30 5.90 8.49
C VAL A 58 7.55 7.11 9.39
N GLU A 59 8.24 8.13 8.88
CA GLU A 59 8.56 9.34 9.64
C GLU A 59 7.31 10.17 9.93
N ASP A 60 7.13 10.56 11.20
CA ASP A 60 5.96 11.31 11.67
C ASP A 60 5.80 12.66 10.97
N THR A 61 6.92 13.38 10.76
CA THR A 61 6.89 14.67 10.08
C THR A 61 6.41 14.54 8.66
N TRP A 62 6.84 13.47 7.96
CA TRP A 62 6.36 13.20 6.61
C TRP A 62 4.87 12.92 6.59
N ILE A 63 4.36 12.12 7.54
CA ILE A 63 2.94 11.78 7.62
C ILE A 63 2.10 13.04 7.78
N THR A 64 2.50 13.95 8.66
CA THR A 64 1.77 15.20 8.89
C THR A 64 1.68 16.03 7.61
N GLU A 65 2.81 16.21 6.92
CA GLU A 65 2.84 16.94 5.66
C GLU A 65 1.99 16.27 4.59
N PHE A 66 2.05 14.94 4.53
CA PHE A 66 1.28 14.15 3.58
C PHE A 66 -0.23 14.35 3.76
N TRP A 67 -0.72 14.29 5.02
CA TRP A 67 -2.14 14.52 5.29
C TRP A 67 -2.58 15.92 4.88
N ASN A 68 -1.74 16.93 5.13
CA ASN A 68 -2.03 18.31 4.73
C ASN A 68 -2.09 18.45 3.20
N GLU A 69 -1.17 17.83 2.48
CA GLU A 69 -1.19 17.82 1.02
C GLU A 69 -2.43 17.15 0.46
N LEU A 70 -2.79 15.99 0.99
CA LEU A 70 -3.98 15.26 0.54
C LEU A 70 -5.24 16.10 0.74
N ALA A 71 -5.35 16.79 1.87
CA ALA A 71 -6.51 17.66 2.14
C ALA A 71 -6.58 18.79 1.13
N ARG A 72 -5.46 19.44 0.82
CA ARG A 72 -5.40 20.51 -0.19
C ARG A 72 -5.77 20.01 -1.59
N GLU A 73 -5.33 18.80 -1.93
CA GLU A 73 -5.57 18.20 -3.25
C GLU A 73 -6.93 17.51 -3.34
N LYS A 74 -7.68 17.45 -2.24
CA LYS A 74 -8.96 16.73 -2.13
C LYS A 74 -8.81 15.26 -2.53
N ARG A 75 -7.83 14.60 -1.91
CA ARG A 75 -7.51 13.20 -2.11
C ARG A 75 -7.58 12.42 -0.81
N GLY A 76 -7.73 11.11 -0.92
CA GLY A 76 -7.64 10.20 0.21
C GLY A 76 -6.69 9.06 -0.11
N VAL A 77 -5.95 8.59 0.90
CA VAL A 77 -5.18 7.36 0.76
C VAL A 77 -6.12 6.18 0.93
N ARG A 78 -6.01 5.20 0.02
CA ARG A 78 -6.92 4.04 -0.03
C ARG A 78 -6.23 2.73 0.27
N VAL A 79 -4.97 2.60 -0.14
CA VAL A 79 -4.20 1.36 -0.03
C VAL A 79 -2.78 1.72 0.38
N GLN A 80 -2.28 1.06 1.42
CA GLN A 80 -0.84 1.04 1.65
C GLN A 80 -0.28 -0.21 0.99
N VAL A 81 0.85 -0.08 0.32
CA VAL A 81 1.52 -1.17 -0.38
C VAL A 81 2.92 -1.29 0.18
N HIS A 82 3.28 -2.47 0.68
CA HIS A 82 4.65 -2.68 1.14
C HIS A 82 5.16 -4.05 0.70
N THR A 83 6.48 -4.22 0.76
CA THR A 83 7.13 -5.45 0.31
C THR A 83 7.63 -6.27 1.50
N HIS A 84 7.66 -7.59 1.31
CA HIS A 84 8.30 -8.53 2.22
C HIS A 84 9.40 -9.29 1.50
N PRO A 85 10.39 -9.85 2.25
CA PRO A 85 11.54 -10.51 1.63
C PRO A 85 11.21 -11.81 0.92
N GLU A 86 10.25 -12.57 1.43
CA GLU A 86 9.89 -13.87 0.87
C GLU A 86 8.39 -13.90 0.57
N ASP A 87 7.63 -14.67 1.33
CA ASP A 87 6.20 -14.79 1.13
C ASP A 87 5.47 -13.53 1.63
N ALA A 88 4.37 -13.21 0.97
CA ALA A 88 3.53 -12.09 1.39
C ALA A 88 2.63 -12.53 2.56
N PHE A 89 2.63 -11.73 3.62
CA PHE A 89 1.76 -11.89 4.77
C PHE A 89 1.69 -10.56 5.53
N HIS A 90 0.77 -10.45 6.48
CA HIS A 90 0.67 -9.26 7.31
C HIS A 90 1.32 -9.55 8.67
N SER A 91 2.42 -8.85 8.98
CA SER A 91 3.18 -9.08 10.22
C SER A 91 2.47 -8.45 11.43
N ALA A 92 2.91 -8.84 12.64
CA ALA A 92 2.41 -8.23 13.87
C ALA A 92 2.70 -6.72 13.92
N SER A 93 3.83 -6.29 13.37
CA SER A 93 4.17 -4.87 13.25
C SER A 93 3.19 -4.13 12.32
N ASP A 94 2.84 -4.76 11.19
CA ASP A 94 1.86 -4.21 10.26
C ASP A 94 0.48 -4.07 10.94
N ASP A 95 0.10 -5.04 11.76
CA ASP A 95 -1.16 -5.02 12.49
C ASP A 95 -1.21 -3.89 13.53
N THR A 96 -0.09 -3.58 14.16
CA THR A 96 -0.02 -2.65 15.28
C THR A 96 0.00 -1.18 14.85
N TRP A 97 0.66 -0.88 13.72
CA TRP A 97 0.95 0.50 13.29
C TRP A 97 0.48 0.83 11.88
N PRO A 98 -0.83 0.73 11.57
CA PRO A 98 -1.31 1.16 10.26
C PRO A 98 -1.27 2.68 10.14
N ILE A 99 -1.06 3.19 8.92
CA ILE A 99 -1.11 4.62 8.63
C ILE A 99 -2.53 5.16 8.79
N VAL A 100 -3.53 4.35 8.45
CA VAL A 100 -4.95 4.71 8.50
C VAL A 100 -5.69 3.68 9.34
N HIS A 101 -6.57 4.14 10.23
CA HIS A 101 -7.38 3.28 11.10
C HIS A 101 -8.87 3.30 10.73
N VAL A 102 -9.18 3.55 9.47
CA VAL A 102 -10.57 3.67 9.01
C VAL A 102 -11.03 2.36 8.37
N PRO A 103 -12.22 1.83 8.73
CA PRO A 103 -12.75 0.64 8.06
C PRO A 103 -12.78 0.81 6.55
N GLY A 104 -12.34 -0.23 5.82
CA GLY A 104 -12.22 -0.21 4.37
C GLY A 104 -10.80 0.10 3.87
N PHE A 105 -9.90 0.58 4.73
CA PHE A 105 -8.52 0.79 4.34
C PHE A 105 -7.85 -0.55 4.06
N LEU A 106 -7.07 -0.60 2.97
CA LEU A 106 -6.44 -1.83 2.50
C LEU A 106 -4.93 -1.81 2.71
N SER A 107 -4.37 -2.98 3.02
CA SER A 107 -2.93 -3.20 3.08
C SER A 107 -2.57 -4.33 2.13
N LEU A 108 -1.76 -4.01 1.12
CA LEU A 108 -1.31 -4.96 0.11
C LEU A 108 0.17 -5.25 0.33
N VAL A 109 0.50 -6.52 0.50
CA VAL A 109 1.88 -6.97 0.68
C VAL A 109 2.34 -7.67 -0.58
N ILE A 110 3.46 -7.20 -1.15
CA ILE A 110 4.09 -7.78 -2.34
C ILE A 110 5.27 -8.63 -1.89
N PRO A 111 5.36 -9.90 -2.35
CA PRO A 111 6.45 -10.80 -1.94
C PRO A 111 7.76 -10.49 -2.65
N GLN A 112 8.85 -11.06 -2.14
CA GLN A 112 10.18 -11.06 -2.78
C GLN A 112 10.72 -9.67 -3.10
N PHE A 113 10.47 -8.69 -2.23
CA PHE A 113 10.88 -7.29 -2.43
C PHE A 113 10.40 -6.70 -3.76
N GLY A 114 9.34 -7.25 -4.35
CA GLY A 114 8.83 -6.82 -5.65
C GLY A 114 9.68 -7.24 -6.83
N LEU A 115 10.62 -8.17 -6.65
CA LEU A 115 11.53 -8.64 -7.71
C LEU A 115 10.89 -9.66 -8.65
N GLY A 116 9.74 -10.22 -8.27
CA GLY A 116 9.00 -11.13 -9.14
C GLY A 116 8.31 -10.41 -10.29
N PRO A 117 7.52 -11.15 -11.11
CA PRO A 117 6.78 -10.53 -12.20
C PRO A 117 5.84 -9.43 -11.72
N ILE A 118 5.68 -8.37 -12.51
CA ILE A 118 4.74 -7.29 -12.21
C ILE A 118 3.32 -7.86 -12.21
N GLY A 119 2.63 -7.73 -11.07
CA GLY A 119 1.28 -8.25 -10.91
C GLY A 119 0.98 -8.55 -9.46
N LEU A 120 -0.22 -9.04 -9.20
CA LEU A 120 -0.68 -9.32 -7.85
C LEU A 120 -0.64 -10.81 -7.49
N ALA A 121 -0.06 -11.65 -8.34
CA ALA A 121 0.12 -13.08 -8.04
C ALA A 121 1.02 -13.23 -6.81
N GLY A 122 0.58 -14.01 -5.84
CA GLY A 122 1.32 -14.22 -4.59
C GLY A 122 1.23 -13.07 -3.59
N ALA A 123 0.56 -11.97 -3.93
CA ALA A 123 0.34 -10.86 -3.00
C ALA A 123 -0.70 -11.23 -1.93
N TYR A 124 -0.63 -10.52 -0.80
CA TYR A 124 -1.51 -10.73 0.33
C TYR A 124 -2.26 -9.43 0.63
N LEU A 125 -3.58 -9.49 0.74
CA LEU A 125 -4.41 -8.32 0.97
C LEU A 125 -5.19 -8.43 2.27
N THR A 126 -5.16 -7.36 3.07
CA THR A 126 -5.97 -7.25 4.28
C THR A 126 -6.76 -5.95 4.27
N GLU A 127 -7.86 -5.95 5.00
CA GLU A 127 -8.75 -4.79 5.13
C GLU A 127 -9.02 -4.54 6.61
N ILE A 128 -8.97 -3.27 7.03
CA ILE A 128 -9.45 -2.89 8.35
C ILE A 128 -10.97 -2.92 8.33
N ARG A 129 -11.57 -3.57 9.31
CA ARG A 129 -13.02 -3.64 9.46
C ARG A 129 -13.48 -2.86 10.70
N SER A 130 -14.78 -2.83 10.90
CA SER A 130 -15.40 -2.05 11.99
C SER A 130 -14.94 -2.47 13.39
N ASP A 131 -14.38 -3.66 13.55
CA ASP A 131 -13.78 -4.13 14.80
C ASP A 131 -12.38 -3.54 15.05
N GLY A 132 -11.87 -2.72 14.13
CA GLY A 132 -10.53 -2.13 14.20
C GLY A 132 -9.40 -3.11 13.87
N ARG A 133 -9.72 -4.29 13.37
CA ARG A 133 -8.73 -5.32 13.07
C ARG A 133 -8.56 -5.53 11.57
N TRP A 134 -7.39 -6.04 11.20
CA TRP A 134 -7.09 -6.46 9.84
C TRP A 134 -7.69 -7.84 9.58
N HIS A 135 -8.35 -7.97 8.43
CA HIS A 135 -8.92 -9.24 7.97
C HIS A 135 -8.40 -9.54 6.58
N GLU A 136 -7.93 -10.77 6.37
CA GLU A 136 -7.55 -11.20 5.02
C GLU A 136 -8.76 -11.16 4.11
N VAL A 137 -8.58 -10.62 2.91
CA VAL A 137 -9.66 -10.50 1.92
C VAL A 137 -9.17 -10.96 0.55
N THR A 138 -10.12 -11.30 -0.31
CA THR A 138 -9.83 -11.73 -1.68
C THR A 138 -9.45 -10.53 -2.53
N ILE A 139 -8.30 -10.60 -3.20
CA ILE A 139 -7.79 -9.49 -4.02
C ILE A 139 -8.80 -9.10 -5.10
N GLU A 140 -9.32 -10.05 -5.85
CA GLU A 140 -10.19 -9.80 -6.99
C GLU A 140 -11.49 -9.10 -6.62
N LYS A 141 -11.93 -9.25 -5.38
CA LYS A 141 -13.14 -8.57 -4.89
C LYS A 141 -12.89 -7.12 -4.49
N HIS A 142 -11.65 -6.73 -4.32
CA HIS A 142 -11.27 -5.41 -3.81
C HIS A 142 -10.44 -4.58 -4.77
N LEU A 143 -9.67 -5.24 -5.63
CA LEU A 143 -8.80 -4.58 -6.61
C LEU A 143 -9.02 -5.15 -8.00
N GLU A 144 -9.26 -4.27 -8.96
CA GLU A 144 -9.36 -4.62 -10.38
C GLU A 144 -8.19 -3.98 -11.11
N VAL A 145 -7.27 -4.81 -11.60
CA VAL A 145 -6.15 -4.32 -12.39
C VAL A 145 -6.62 -4.07 -13.81
N LEU A 146 -6.52 -2.84 -14.26
CA LEU A 146 -6.90 -2.45 -15.61
C LEU A 146 -5.73 -2.67 -16.57
N ARG A 147 -6.04 -2.94 -17.80
CA ARG A 147 -5.03 -3.14 -18.85
C ARG A 147 -4.72 -1.85 -19.59
#